data_f650c96190cca1fe57c8775d586b0af9
#
_entry.id   f650c96190cca1fe57c8775d586b0af9
#
_cell.length_a   1.000
_cell.length_b   1.000
_cell.length_c   1.000
_cell.angle_alpha   90.00
_cell.angle_beta   90.00
_cell.angle_gamma   90.00
#
_symmetry.space_group_name_H-M   'P 1'
#
loop_
_entity.id
_entity.type
_entity.pdbx_description
1 polymer ?
#
loop_
_entity_poly.entity_id
_entity_poly.type
_entity_poly.pdbx_seq_one_letter_code
_entity_poly.pdbx_strand_id
1 'polypeptide(L)'
;MKTHLFCLLLCIVMTTACNQQNKSTIQETASASHGEKEAFKGVKFDNTNDLVCGMPLTAGVGDTAHYNGKVYGFCSKGCKDKFVKSPADYVATQ
;
A
#
# COMPACT_ATOMS: atom_id res chain seq x y z
N MET A 1 -6.23 43.71 -37.72
CA MET A 1 -5.01 43.53 -36.93
C MET A 1 -5.21 43.53 -35.39
N LYS A 2 -6.28 44.12 -34.88
CA LYS A 2 -6.54 44.14 -33.43
C LYS A 2 -7.15 42.86 -32.87
N THR A 3 -7.81 42.06 -33.69
CA THR A 3 -8.48 40.81 -33.28
C THR A 3 -7.52 39.62 -33.07
N HIS A 4 -6.40 39.60 -33.77
CA HIS A 4 -5.43 38.51 -33.64
C HIS A 4 -4.54 38.62 -32.39
N LEU A 5 -4.32 39.86 -31.93
CA LEU A 5 -3.52 40.09 -30.74
C LEU A 5 -4.26 39.69 -29.47
N PHE A 6 -5.61 39.79 -29.50
CA PHE A 6 -6.45 39.40 -28.35
C PHE A 6 -6.57 37.88 -28.21
N CYS A 7 -6.52 37.16 -29.32
CA CYS A 7 -6.55 35.68 -29.31
C CYS A 7 -5.24 35.09 -28.80
N LEU A 8 -4.12 35.74 -29.06
CA LEU A 8 -2.80 35.30 -28.61
C LEU A 8 -2.61 35.47 -27.09
N LEU A 9 -3.23 36.49 -26.51
CA LEU A 9 -3.22 36.75 -25.08
C LEU A 9 -4.14 35.79 -24.29
N LEU A 10 -5.19 35.28 -24.95
CA LEU A 10 -6.13 34.37 -24.32
C LEU A 10 -5.62 32.91 -24.27
N CYS A 11 -4.66 32.55 -25.10
CA CYS A 11 -4.09 31.20 -25.14
C CYS A 11 -3.02 30.93 -24.08
N ILE A 12 -2.53 31.96 -23.41
CA ILE A 12 -1.43 31.80 -22.44
C ILE A 12 -1.93 31.43 -21.04
N VAL A 13 -3.23 31.54 -20.79
CA VAL A 13 -3.80 31.32 -19.44
C VAL A 13 -4.30 29.90 -19.21
N MET A 14 -4.28 29.03 -20.20
CA MET A 14 -4.83 27.67 -20.13
C MET A 14 -3.80 26.56 -19.92
N THR A 15 -2.61 26.87 -19.46
CA THR A 15 -1.60 25.84 -19.18
C THR A 15 -1.25 25.71 -17.69
N THR A 16 -2.18 26.03 -16.79
CA THR A 16 -2.13 25.47 -15.45
C THR A 16 -2.92 24.18 -15.45
N ALA A 17 -2.41 23.20 -16.17
CA ALA A 17 -2.83 21.82 -16.01
C ALA A 17 -2.57 21.43 -14.55
N CYS A 18 -3.64 21.12 -13.87
CA CYS A 18 -3.64 20.42 -12.60
C CYS A 18 -2.81 19.15 -12.73
N ASN A 19 -1.55 19.22 -12.40
CA ASN A 19 -0.81 18.06 -11.97
C ASN A 19 -1.13 17.84 -10.49
N GLN A 20 -2.36 17.42 -10.19
CA GLN A 20 -2.61 16.70 -8.97
C GLN A 20 -2.03 15.30 -9.16
N GLN A 21 -0.73 15.22 -9.10
CA GLN A 21 -0.11 14.04 -8.59
C GLN A 21 -0.65 13.87 -7.17
N ASN A 22 -1.63 13.01 -7.07
CA ASN A 22 -1.96 12.35 -5.83
C ASN A 22 -0.69 11.57 -5.45
N LYS A 23 0.24 12.29 -4.86
CA LYS A 23 1.37 11.72 -4.17
C LYS A 23 0.78 11.10 -2.91
N SER A 24 0.22 9.91 -3.05
CA SER A 24 0.17 8.97 -1.95
C SER A 24 1.60 8.92 -1.44
N THR A 25 1.84 9.64 -0.38
CA THR A 25 3.05 9.51 0.39
C THR A 25 2.98 8.12 1.00
N ILE A 26 3.37 7.13 0.21
CA ILE A 26 3.90 5.90 0.74
C ILE A 26 5.19 6.39 1.39
N GLN A 27 5.14 6.69 2.66
CA GLN A 27 6.34 6.73 3.46
C GLN A 27 6.88 5.31 3.46
N GLU A 28 7.69 5.05 2.46
CA GLU A 28 8.61 3.95 2.45
C GLU A 28 9.65 4.25 3.52
N THR A 29 9.31 3.94 4.76
CA THR A 29 10.30 3.83 5.80
C THR A 29 10.98 2.50 5.59
N ALA A 30 11.91 2.49 4.65
CA ALA A 30 12.88 1.44 4.54
C ALA A 30 13.78 1.52 5.78
N SER A 31 13.51 0.68 6.75
CA SER A 31 14.50 0.21 7.69
C SER A 31 14.08 -1.16 8.17
N ALA A 32 14.59 -2.11 7.46
CA ALA A 32 14.60 -3.50 7.86
C ALA A 32 15.36 -3.64 9.19
N SER A 33 14.86 -4.54 9.98
CA SER A 33 15.47 -5.33 11.03
C SER A 33 15.20 -4.90 12.46
N HIS A 34 14.53 -5.79 13.14
CA HIS A 34 14.48 -6.05 14.59
C HIS A 34 13.65 -5.15 15.51
N GLY A 35 12.88 -4.17 15.00
CA GLY A 35 11.97 -3.36 15.83
C GLY A 35 10.48 -3.54 15.54
N GLU A 36 10.12 -4.27 14.49
CA GLU A 36 8.74 -4.26 13.96
C GLU A 36 7.74 -5.17 14.70
N LYS A 37 8.22 -6.05 15.58
CA LYS A 37 7.33 -6.93 16.34
C LYS A 37 6.40 -6.18 17.31
N GLU A 38 6.77 -4.98 17.70
CA GLU A 38 5.96 -4.13 18.59
C GLU A 38 4.96 -3.24 17.83
N ALA A 39 5.20 -2.97 16.55
CA ALA A 39 4.39 -2.05 15.74
C ALA A 39 2.95 -2.56 15.54
N PHE A 40 2.74 -3.88 15.59
CA PHE A 40 1.45 -4.51 15.37
C PHE A 40 0.82 -5.08 16.65
N LYS A 41 1.35 -4.71 17.80
CA LYS A 41 0.83 -5.13 19.10
C LYS A 41 -0.57 -4.57 19.32
N GLY A 42 -1.54 -5.44 19.54
CA GLY A 42 -2.95 -5.05 19.71
C GLY A 42 -3.76 -4.96 18.43
N VAL A 43 -3.15 -5.17 17.27
CA VAL A 43 -3.89 -5.29 16.00
C VAL A 43 -4.57 -6.65 15.95
N LYS A 44 -5.88 -6.64 15.63
CA LYS A 44 -6.63 -7.89 15.41
C LYS A 44 -6.45 -8.31 13.95
N PHE A 45 -5.95 -9.51 13.75
CA PHE A 45 -5.84 -10.12 12.44
C PHE A 45 -6.97 -11.12 12.19
N ASP A 46 -7.36 -11.25 10.93
CA ASP A 46 -8.36 -12.23 10.49
C ASP A 46 -7.74 -13.63 10.23
N ASN A 47 -6.42 -13.73 10.27
CA ASN A 47 -5.68 -14.98 10.20
C ASN A 47 -4.94 -15.26 11.52
N THR A 48 -4.73 -16.52 11.81
CA THR A 48 -3.93 -16.99 12.96
C THR A 48 -2.49 -17.32 12.58
N ASN A 49 -2.30 -17.72 11.34
CA ASN A 49 -1.02 -18.09 10.77
C ASN A 49 -0.77 -17.27 9.49
N ASP A 50 0.49 -17.03 9.19
CA ASP A 50 0.91 -16.46 7.91
C ASP A 50 0.41 -17.36 6.77
N LEU A 51 -0.39 -16.80 5.86
CA LEU A 51 -1.01 -17.56 4.77
C LEU A 51 -0.01 -18.05 3.72
N VAL A 52 1.20 -17.54 3.73
CA VAL A 52 2.25 -17.88 2.77
C VAL A 52 3.19 -18.93 3.31
N CYS A 53 3.70 -18.76 4.53
CA CYS A 53 4.67 -19.68 5.12
C CYS A 53 4.12 -20.56 6.25
N GLY A 54 2.89 -20.30 6.71
CA GLY A 54 2.24 -21.08 7.76
C GLY A 54 2.71 -20.79 9.18
N MET A 55 3.63 -19.86 9.38
CA MET A 55 4.09 -19.53 10.73
C MET A 55 2.99 -18.88 11.55
N PRO A 56 2.84 -19.25 12.84
CA PRO A 56 1.85 -18.65 13.72
C PRO A 56 2.20 -17.16 13.96
N LEU A 57 1.19 -16.29 13.89
CA LEU A 57 1.37 -14.85 14.11
C LEU A 57 1.79 -14.53 15.55
N THR A 58 1.57 -15.46 16.48
CA THR A 58 2.05 -15.37 17.87
C THR A 58 3.59 -15.34 17.95
N ALA A 59 4.28 -15.88 16.93
CA ALA A 59 5.74 -15.81 16.85
C ALA A 59 6.24 -14.40 16.46
N GLY A 60 5.36 -13.56 15.96
CA GLY A 60 5.60 -12.17 15.60
C GLY A 60 5.07 -11.83 14.20
N VAL A 61 4.63 -10.59 14.03
CA VAL A 61 4.14 -10.04 12.77
C VAL A 61 5.16 -9.03 12.27
N GLY A 62 5.63 -9.21 11.06
CA GLY A 62 6.57 -8.31 10.42
C GLY A 62 5.93 -7.36 9.40
N ASP A 63 4.74 -7.71 8.87
CA ASP A 63 4.01 -6.84 7.97
C ASP A 63 2.52 -7.23 7.91
N THR A 64 1.69 -6.38 7.32
CA THR A 64 0.25 -6.58 7.19
C THR A 64 -0.25 -6.26 5.80
N ALA A 65 -1.38 -6.84 5.40
CA ALA A 65 -2.09 -6.48 4.19
C ALA A 65 -3.60 -6.46 4.42
N HIS A 66 -4.30 -5.63 3.66
CA HIS A 66 -5.75 -5.57 3.64
C HIS A 66 -6.28 -6.22 2.37
N TYR A 67 -7.25 -7.09 2.52
CA TYR A 67 -7.92 -7.72 1.39
C TYR A 67 -9.38 -8.04 1.74
N ASN A 68 -10.32 -7.63 0.89
CA ASN A 68 -11.77 -7.80 1.09
C ASN A 68 -12.27 -7.37 2.47
N GLY A 69 -11.81 -6.21 2.97
CA GLY A 69 -12.21 -5.66 4.26
C GLY A 69 -11.62 -6.38 5.47
N LYS A 70 -10.72 -7.32 5.27
CA LYS A 70 -10.01 -8.07 6.31
C LYS A 70 -8.57 -7.64 6.43
N VAL A 71 -7.99 -7.84 7.61
CA VAL A 71 -6.60 -7.52 7.92
C VAL A 71 -5.82 -8.82 8.13
N TYR A 72 -4.80 -9.03 7.32
CA TYR A 72 -3.95 -10.22 7.39
C TYR A 72 -2.56 -9.85 7.89
N GLY A 73 -2.06 -10.60 8.88
CA GLY A 73 -0.70 -10.50 9.36
C GLY A 73 0.24 -11.47 8.66
N PHE A 74 1.49 -11.06 8.50
CA PHE A 74 2.55 -11.85 7.89
C PHE A 74 3.82 -11.80 8.73
N CYS A 75 4.57 -12.89 8.75
CA CYS A 75 5.83 -12.96 9.51
C CYS A 75 6.90 -12.02 8.94
N SER A 76 6.79 -11.64 7.67
CA SER A 76 7.73 -10.77 6.98
C SER A 76 7.11 -10.06 5.79
N LYS A 77 7.77 -8.99 5.35
CA LYS A 77 7.44 -8.29 4.11
C LYS A 77 7.43 -9.22 2.90
N GLY A 78 8.35 -10.19 2.84
CA GLY A 78 8.43 -11.14 1.73
C GLY A 78 7.18 -12.03 1.60
N CYS A 79 6.59 -12.45 2.71
CA CYS A 79 5.33 -13.18 2.72
C CYS A 79 4.16 -12.29 2.29
N LYS A 80 4.08 -11.07 2.82
CA LYS A 80 3.09 -10.09 2.37
C LYS A 80 3.18 -9.84 0.86
N ASP A 81 4.38 -9.60 0.32
CA ASP A 81 4.57 -9.32 -1.10
C ASP A 81 4.11 -10.48 -1.99
N LYS A 82 4.26 -11.72 -1.54
CA LYS A 82 3.70 -12.89 -2.23
C LYS A 82 2.19 -12.92 -2.16
N PHE A 83 1.63 -12.65 -0.99
CA PHE A 83 0.18 -12.60 -0.81
C PHE A 83 -0.49 -11.55 -1.70
N VAL A 84 0.02 -10.33 -1.76
CA VAL A 84 -0.60 -9.24 -2.53
C VAL A 84 -0.57 -9.47 -4.04
N LYS A 85 0.27 -10.37 -4.53
CA LYS A 85 0.29 -10.77 -5.95
C LYS A 85 -0.89 -11.66 -6.34
N SER A 86 -1.35 -12.51 -5.43
CA SER A 86 -2.44 -13.46 -5.66
C SER A 86 -3.21 -13.74 -4.38
N PRO A 87 -3.85 -12.73 -3.77
CA PRO A 87 -4.46 -12.88 -2.45
C PRO A 87 -5.60 -13.93 -2.43
N ALA A 88 -6.35 -14.05 -3.53
CA ALA A 88 -7.43 -15.00 -3.64
C ALA A 88 -6.95 -16.46 -3.48
N ASP A 89 -5.76 -16.79 -3.99
CA ASP A 89 -5.21 -18.13 -3.93
C ASP A 89 -4.91 -18.55 -2.48
N TYR A 90 -4.42 -17.63 -1.68
CA TYR A 90 -4.10 -17.89 -0.28
C TYR A 90 -5.33 -17.91 0.63
N VAL A 91 -6.33 -17.10 0.32
CA VAL A 91 -7.57 -17.03 1.13
C VAL A 91 -8.49 -18.19 0.85
N ALA A 92 -8.50 -18.74 -0.37
CA ALA A 92 -9.34 -19.88 -0.77
C ALA A 92 -8.95 -21.19 -0.07
N THR A 93 -7.75 -21.27 0.52
CA THR A 93 -7.23 -22.47 1.19
C THR A 93 -7.46 -22.48 2.71
N GLN A 94 -8.22 -21.53 3.25
CA GLN A 94 -8.54 -21.40 4.69
C GLN A 94 -9.76 -22.23 5.09
#